data_6eaefadf282e37527e13ad6d0771df6e
#
_entry.id   6eaefadf282e37527e13ad6d0771df6e
#
_cell.length_a   1.000
_cell.length_b   1.000
_cell.length_c   1.000
_cell.angle_alpha   90.00
_cell.angle_beta   90.00
_cell.angle_gamma   90.00
#
_symmetry.space_group_name_H-M   'P 1'
#
loop_
_entity.id
_entity.type
_entity.pdbx_description
1 polymer ?
#
loop_
_entity_poly.entity_id
_entity_poly.type
_entity_poly.pdbx_seq_one_letter_code
_entity_poly.pdbx_strand_id
1 'polypeptide(L)'
;MKKLESLNKSLPETELCKIGRTCKTDKPGNGYTKVYYEIMKDFREESINMFEIGVYFGASLKMWEEFFPNGKIFGIDNGRIIPNSSIQTGQSNQIPSIGDLKMLQPGEIDKLNNFDWIENDRIKCFMADQRNEFQLDVAFNYFKCDEFDFILDDGQHYQEHQQKSLGLLFKNIKPRGYYIIEDIMNYENLVAGSYWGQRKKDASDSTDFIFESYIKTGKLDSIYLTQKECEYIENNTEDIFMYDCEKQNNSPINGSSKLLIIKKK
;
A
#
# COMPACT_ATOMS: atom_id res chain seq x y z
N MET A 1 16.10 10.42 -10.61
CA MET A 1 15.30 11.64 -10.91
C MET A 1 14.62 11.62 -12.28
N LYS A 2 15.31 11.38 -13.40
CA LYS A 2 14.71 11.58 -14.74
C LYS A 2 13.58 10.61 -15.16
N LYS A 3 13.49 9.39 -14.61
CA LYS A 3 12.51 8.39 -15.06
C LYS A 3 11.12 8.66 -14.45
N LEU A 4 11.03 9.07 -13.20
CA LEU A 4 9.76 9.35 -12.52
C LEU A 4 9.17 10.73 -12.88
N GLU A 5 10.01 11.74 -13.14
CA GLU A 5 9.55 13.04 -13.67
C GLU A 5 8.82 12.92 -15.01
N SER A 6 9.10 11.86 -15.79
CA SER A 6 8.41 11.62 -17.07
C SER A 6 6.96 11.14 -16.90
N LEU A 7 6.55 10.70 -15.70
CA LEU A 7 5.19 10.25 -15.40
C LEU A 7 4.17 11.41 -15.32
N ASN A 8 4.61 12.67 -15.35
CA ASN A 8 3.73 13.86 -15.33
C ASN A 8 2.89 14.06 -16.61
N LYS A 9 2.89 13.11 -17.55
CA LYS A 9 2.08 13.18 -18.77
C LYS A 9 0.95 12.16 -18.68
N SER A 10 -0.16 12.45 -19.37
CA SER A 10 -1.24 11.47 -19.53
C SER A 10 -0.69 10.15 -20.05
N LEU A 11 -0.79 9.11 -19.24
CA LEU A 11 -0.28 7.79 -19.58
C LEU A 11 -1.32 7.01 -20.40
N PRO A 12 -0.89 6.24 -21.41
CA PRO A 12 -1.80 5.45 -22.22
C PRO A 12 -2.38 4.27 -21.42
N GLU A 13 -3.41 3.69 -22.00
CA GLU A 13 -3.94 2.40 -21.56
C GLU A 13 -2.87 1.31 -21.72
N THR A 14 -2.70 0.48 -20.68
CA THR A 14 -1.65 -0.56 -20.63
C THR A 14 -2.23 -1.97 -20.50
N GLU A 15 -1.38 -2.98 -20.64
CA GLU A 15 -1.76 -4.37 -20.38
C GLU A 15 -2.23 -4.55 -18.93
N LEU A 16 -1.55 -3.95 -17.98
CA LEU A 16 -1.94 -4.01 -16.56
C LEU A 16 -3.32 -3.41 -16.29
N CYS A 17 -3.73 -2.38 -17.06
CA CYS A 17 -5.09 -1.87 -17.01
C CYS A 17 -6.13 -2.93 -17.43
N LYS A 18 -5.82 -3.72 -18.46
CA LYS A 18 -6.70 -4.79 -18.95
C LYS A 18 -6.80 -5.92 -17.95
N ILE A 19 -5.67 -6.37 -17.41
CA ILE A 19 -5.59 -7.40 -16.37
C ILE A 19 -6.41 -6.94 -15.15
N GLY A 20 -6.17 -5.71 -14.65
CA GLY A 20 -6.88 -5.18 -13.49
C GLY A 20 -8.41 -5.16 -13.67
N ARG A 21 -8.91 -4.80 -14.85
CA ARG A 21 -10.35 -4.87 -15.15
C ARG A 21 -10.87 -6.30 -15.18
N THR A 22 -10.12 -7.23 -15.73
CA THR A 22 -10.48 -8.66 -15.72
C THR A 22 -10.58 -9.19 -14.30
N CYS A 23 -9.63 -8.82 -13.45
CA CYS A 23 -9.61 -9.17 -12.03
C CYS A 23 -10.63 -8.39 -11.18
N LYS A 24 -11.27 -7.35 -11.76
CA LYS A 24 -12.28 -6.49 -11.10
C LYS A 24 -11.72 -5.67 -9.93
N THR A 25 -10.45 -5.31 -9.95
CA THR A 25 -9.92 -4.30 -9.04
C THR A 25 -10.28 -2.89 -9.50
N ASP A 26 -10.36 -1.94 -8.58
CA ASP A 26 -10.66 -0.53 -8.86
C ASP A 26 -9.45 0.26 -9.37
N LYS A 27 -8.23 -0.26 -9.21
CA LYS A 27 -6.97 0.39 -9.57
C LYS A 27 -6.91 0.93 -11.01
N PRO A 28 -7.50 0.27 -12.06
CA PRO A 28 -7.59 0.85 -13.39
C PRO A 28 -8.51 2.08 -13.46
N GLY A 29 -9.61 2.08 -12.69
CA GLY A 29 -10.55 3.21 -12.58
C GLY A 29 -9.89 4.43 -11.94
N ASN A 30 -9.03 4.22 -10.95
CA ASN A 30 -8.26 5.24 -10.27
C ASN A 30 -7.04 5.71 -11.09
N GLY A 31 -6.74 5.07 -12.21
CA GLY A 31 -5.59 5.41 -13.06
C GLY A 31 -4.24 4.86 -12.56
N TYR A 32 -4.21 4.13 -11.45
CA TYR A 32 -3.01 3.63 -10.81
C TYR A 32 -2.25 2.63 -11.67
N THR A 33 -2.96 1.72 -12.34
CA THR A 33 -2.35 0.68 -13.18
C THR A 33 -1.48 1.22 -14.31
N LYS A 34 -1.74 2.42 -14.80
CA LYS A 34 -0.89 3.06 -15.81
C LYS A 34 0.48 3.43 -15.24
N VAL A 35 0.50 3.97 -14.03
CA VAL A 35 1.72 4.34 -13.31
C VAL A 35 2.49 3.09 -12.92
N TYR A 36 1.80 2.09 -12.38
CA TYR A 36 2.41 0.82 -12.00
C TYR A 36 3.07 0.13 -13.19
N TYR A 37 2.41 0.11 -14.33
CA TYR A 37 3.01 -0.47 -15.54
C TYR A 37 4.35 0.19 -15.87
N GLU A 38 4.45 1.53 -15.80
CA GLU A 38 5.70 2.23 -16.13
C GLU A 38 6.86 1.91 -15.17
N ILE A 39 6.58 1.65 -13.92
CA ILE A 39 7.63 1.33 -12.93
C ILE A 39 7.91 -0.17 -12.80
N MET A 40 6.95 -1.04 -13.18
CA MET A 40 7.00 -2.48 -12.94
C MET A 40 7.23 -3.33 -14.19
N LYS A 41 7.00 -2.79 -15.40
CA LYS A 41 7.07 -3.57 -16.64
C LYS A 41 8.41 -4.27 -16.88
N ASP A 42 9.51 -3.64 -16.45
CA ASP A 42 10.86 -4.20 -16.63
C ASP A 42 11.12 -5.40 -15.67
N PHE A 43 10.27 -5.58 -14.64
CA PHE A 43 10.34 -6.67 -13.67
C PHE A 43 9.37 -7.82 -13.98
N ARG A 44 8.56 -7.69 -15.02
CA ARG A 44 7.43 -8.58 -15.29
C ARG A 44 7.80 -10.06 -15.33
N GLU A 45 8.91 -10.39 -15.95
CA GLU A 45 9.39 -11.79 -16.11
C GLU A 45 10.37 -12.20 -15.00
N GLU A 46 10.68 -11.31 -14.06
CA GLU A 46 11.59 -11.60 -12.95
C GLU A 46 10.86 -12.35 -11.82
N SER A 47 11.62 -13.11 -11.02
CA SER A 47 11.12 -13.71 -9.77
C SER A 47 11.09 -12.65 -8.67
N ILE A 48 10.03 -11.86 -8.64
CA ILE A 48 9.84 -10.79 -7.68
C ILE A 48 9.04 -11.25 -6.45
N ASN A 49 9.20 -10.51 -5.36
CA ASN A 49 8.32 -10.55 -4.20
C ASN A 49 7.52 -9.24 -4.13
N MET A 50 6.20 -9.35 -4.24
CA MET A 50 5.26 -8.24 -4.08
C MET A 50 4.55 -8.35 -2.74
N PHE A 51 4.48 -7.26 -1.98
CA PHE A 51 3.74 -7.20 -0.73
C PHE A 51 2.69 -6.10 -0.79
N GLU A 52 1.44 -6.43 -0.51
CA GLU A 52 0.32 -5.48 -0.49
C GLU A 52 -0.31 -5.41 0.89
N ILE A 53 -0.49 -4.20 1.39
CA ILE A 53 -1.24 -3.88 2.59
C ILE A 53 -2.65 -3.50 2.15
N GLY A 54 -3.68 -4.16 2.70
CA GLY A 54 -5.07 -3.99 2.27
C GLY A 54 -5.45 -4.98 1.19
N VAL A 55 -5.82 -6.19 1.59
CA VAL A 55 -6.19 -7.28 0.65
C VAL A 55 -7.65 -7.17 0.23
N TYR A 56 -8.53 -6.74 1.14
CA TYR A 56 -9.97 -6.69 0.91
C TYR A 56 -10.49 -8.03 0.36
N PHE A 57 -10.99 -8.09 -0.90
CA PHE A 57 -11.44 -9.33 -1.54
C PHE A 57 -10.36 -10.00 -2.44
N GLY A 58 -9.14 -9.49 -2.43
CA GLY A 58 -8.00 -10.05 -3.16
C GLY A 58 -8.00 -9.84 -4.67
N ALA A 59 -8.82 -8.93 -5.18
CA ALA A 59 -8.87 -8.64 -6.62
C ALA A 59 -7.54 -8.12 -7.16
N SER A 60 -6.87 -7.25 -6.40
CA SER A 60 -5.53 -6.74 -6.72
C SER A 60 -4.46 -7.81 -6.65
N LEU A 61 -4.52 -8.73 -5.67
CA LEU A 61 -3.55 -9.83 -5.58
C LEU A 61 -3.62 -10.75 -6.82
N LYS A 62 -4.82 -11.00 -7.36
CA LYS A 62 -4.99 -11.74 -8.63
C LYS A 62 -4.40 -10.97 -9.79
N MET A 63 -4.59 -9.65 -9.83
CA MET A 63 -3.99 -8.80 -10.85
C MET A 63 -2.46 -8.89 -10.82
N TRP A 64 -1.85 -8.83 -9.64
CA TRP A 64 -0.41 -8.97 -9.48
C TRP A 64 0.08 -10.36 -9.87
N GLU A 65 -0.64 -11.42 -9.48
CA GLU A 65 -0.31 -12.79 -9.85
C GLU A 65 -0.32 -12.99 -11.37
N GLU A 66 -1.27 -12.41 -12.08
CA GLU A 66 -1.36 -12.48 -13.54
C GLU A 66 -0.27 -11.63 -14.21
N PHE A 67 0.00 -10.44 -13.66
CA PHE A 67 1.00 -9.54 -14.21
C PHE A 67 2.43 -10.05 -14.01
N PHE A 68 2.74 -10.69 -12.87
CA PHE A 68 4.05 -11.24 -12.54
C PHE A 68 4.01 -12.78 -12.56
N PRO A 69 4.17 -13.43 -13.73
CA PRO A 69 3.99 -14.89 -13.83
C PRO A 69 4.98 -15.70 -12.98
N ASN A 70 6.15 -15.13 -12.68
CA ASN A 70 7.18 -15.74 -11.85
C ASN A 70 7.26 -15.15 -10.43
N GLY A 71 6.38 -14.20 -10.11
CA GLY A 71 6.37 -13.50 -8.84
C GLY A 71 5.64 -14.26 -7.71
N LYS A 72 6.03 -13.93 -6.48
CA LYS A 72 5.29 -14.29 -5.26
C LYS A 72 4.59 -13.06 -4.73
N ILE A 73 3.33 -13.24 -4.37
CA ILE A 73 2.44 -12.16 -3.93
C ILE A 73 2.07 -12.42 -2.47
N PHE A 74 2.30 -11.44 -1.64
CA PHE A 74 2.02 -11.48 -0.21
C PHE A 74 1.06 -10.35 0.14
N GLY A 75 0.10 -10.62 1.02
CA GLY A 75 -0.85 -9.61 1.44
C GLY A 75 -1.12 -9.63 2.93
N ILE A 76 -1.35 -8.46 3.51
CA ILE A 76 -1.92 -8.36 4.85
C ILE A 76 -3.21 -7.53 4.83
N ASP A 77 -4.11 -7.87 5.73
CA ASP A 77 -5.32 -7.11 5.99
C ASP A 77 -5.65 -7.16 7.48
N ASN A 78 -6.28 -6.11 8.02
CA ASN A 78 -6.70 -6.10 9.42
C ASN A 78 -8.05 -6.79 9.64
N GLY A 79 -8.66 -7.32 8.58
CA GLY A 79 -9.95 -8.01 8.59
C GLY A 79 -11.16 -7.12 8.90
N ARG A 80 -10.99 -5.81 8.96
CA ARG A 80 -12.10 -4.87 9.12
C ARG A 80 -12.69 -4.53 7.77
N ILE A 81 -13.47 -5.45 7.23
CA ILE A 81 -14.35 -5.12 6.11
C ILE A 81 -15.35 -4.10 6.64
N ILE A 82 -15.34 -2.88 6.14
CA ILE A 82 -16.41 -1.93 6.39
C ILE A 82 -17.62 -2.52 5.69
N PRO A 83 -18.69 -2.92 6.44
CA PRO A 83 -19.86 -3.45 5.79
C PRO A 83 -20.44 -2.34 4.92
N ASN A 84 -20.31 -2.45 3.62
CA ASN A 84 -21.22 -1.73 2.74
C ASN A 84 -22.61 -2.23 3.11
N SER A 85 -23.54 -1.35 3.46
CA SER A 85 -24.88 -1.62 3.97
C SER A 85 -25.76 -2.47 3.03
N SER A 86 -25.22 -2.99 1.94
CA SER A 86 -25.85 -3.81 0.93
C SER A 86 -25.29 -5.23 0.77
N ILE A 87 -24.21 -5.61 1.48
CA ILE A 87 -23.69 -6.98 1.44
C ILE A 87 -23.84 -7.56 2.84
N GLN A 88 -25.01 -8.14 3.12
CA GLN A 88 -25.24 -9.00 4.28
C GLN A 88 -24.50 -10.33 4.06
N THR A 89 -23.22 -10.39 4.36
CA THR A 89 -22.58 -11.66 4.69
C THR A 89 -22.75 -11.86 6.19
N GLY A 90 -23.66 -12.75 6.54
CA GLY A 90 -24.10 -13.01 7.93
C GLY A 90 -23.09 -13.77 8.78
N GLN A 91 -21.83 -13.34 8.85
CA GLN A 91 -20.87 -13.83 9.82
C GLN A 91 -20.04 -12.65 10.35
N SER A 92 -20.46 -12.14 11.51
CA SER A 92 -19.60 -11.29 12.33
C SER A 92 -18.57 -12.18 13.02
N ASN A 93 -17.49 -12.53 12.34
CA ASN A 93 -16.33 -13.12 13.00
C ASN A 93 -15.69 -12.01 13.84
N GLN A 94 -15.73 -12.17 15.15
CA GLN A 94 -15.05 -11.26 16.07
C GLN A 94 -13.55 -11.38 15.79
N ILE A 95 -12.96 -10.31 15.26
CA ILE A 95 -11.52 -10.21 15.06
C ILE A 95 -10.88 -10.14 16.44
N PRO A 96 -9.87 -10.98 16.73
CA PRO A 96 -9.15 -10.91 17.99
C PRO A 96 -8.62 -9.49 18.24
N SER A 97 -8.72 -8.99 19.45
CA SER A 97 -8.13 -7.71 19.81
C SER A 97 -6.60 -7.77 19.71
N ILE A 98 -5.94 -6.59 19.59
CA ILE A 98 -4.46 -6.52 19.58
C ILE A 98 -3.86 -7.19 20.84
N GLY A 99 -4.59 -7.20 21.95
CA GLY A 99 -4.23 -7.92 23.18
C GLY A 99 -4.23 -9.44 22.99
N ASP A 100 -5.21 -9.95 22.27
CA ASP A 100 -5.36 -11.39 22.01
C ASP A 100 -4.25 -11.92 21.10
N LEU A 101 -3.82 -11.11 20.11
CA LEU A 101 -2.73 -11.48 19.19
C LEU A 101 -1.37 -11.60 19.90
N LYS A 102 -1.11 -10.80 20.92
CA LYS A 102 0.11 -10.91 21.76
C LYS A 102 0.15 -12.15 22.63
N MET A 103 -1.00 -12.78 22.85
CA MET A 103 -1.16 -13.95 23.71
C MET A 103 -1.20 -15.26 22.91
N LEU A 104 -1.18 -15.19 21.57
CA LEU A 104 -1.26 -16.38 20.73
C LEU A 104 0.01 -17.23 20.82
N GLN A 105 -0.19 -18.50 21.12
CA GLN A 105 0.86 -19.51 21.02
C GLN A 105 1.15 -19.86 19.54
N PRO A 106 2.34 -20.36 19.21
CA PRO A 106 2.73 -20.65 17.82
C PRO A 106 1.73 -21.51 17.02
N GLY A 107 0.98 -22.40 17.64
CA GLY A 107 -0.05 -23.23 16.97
C GLY A 107 -1.44 -22.57 16.86
N GLU A 108 -1.63 -21.36 17.38
CA GLU A 108 -2.90 -20.64 17.29
C GLU A 108 -2.90 -19.61 16.17
N ILE A 109 -1.73 -19.28 15.64
CA ILE A 109 -1.55 -18.38 14.48
C ILE A 109 -2.28 -18.95 13.27
N ASP A 110 -2.27 -20.28 13.09
CA ASP A 110 -3.01 -20.95 12.01
C ASP A 110 -4.53 -20.77 12.11
N LYS A 111 -5.07 -20.46 13.29
CA LYS A 111 -6.50 -20.18 13.47
C LYS A 111 -6.93 -18.77 13.04
N LEU A 112 -5.97 -17.84 12.92
CA LEU A 112 -6.24 -16.49 12.39
C LEU A 112 -6.41 -16.49 10.88
N ASN A 113 -5.94 -17.53 10.20
CA ASN A 113 -6.04 -17.72 8.75
C ASN A 113 -7.38 -18.31 8.29
N ASN A 114 -8.41 -18.39 9.13
CA ASN A 114 -9.74 -18.86 8.73
C ASN A 114 -10.59 -17.82 7.96
N PHE A 115 -9.92 -16.92 7.24
CA PHE A 115 -10.57 -16.16 6.17
C PHE A 115 -10.43 -16.96 4.87
N ASP A 116 -11.47 -16.95 4.04
CA ASP A 116 -11.40 -17.44 2.65
C ASP A 116 -10.53 -16.49 1.81
N TRP A 117 -9.27 -16.32 2.24
CA TRP A 117 -8.28 -15.59 1.49
C TRP A 117 -8.04 -16.30 0.16
N ILE A 118 -7.70 -15.53 -0.85
CA ILE A 118 -7.17 -16.08 -2.08
C ILE A 118 -5.75 -16.53 -1.82
N GLU A 119 -5.58 -17.78 -1.43
CA GLU A 119 -4.26 -18.39 -1.25
C GLU A 119 -4.03 -19.50 -2.26
N ASN A 120 -2.78 -19.56 -2.75
CA ASN A 120 -2.29 -20.63 -3.61
C ASN A 120 -0.76 -20.75 -3.48
N ASP A 121 -0.10 -21.41 -4.41
CA ASP A 121 1.36 -21.59 -4.38
C ASP A 121 2.15 -20.28 -4.48
N ARG A 122 1.55 -19.23 -5.06
CA ARG A 122 2.19 -17.93 -5.30
C ARG A 122 1.58 -16.77 -4.47
N ILE A 123 0.36 -16.92 -4.00
CA ILE A 123 -0.31 -15.91 -3.16
C ILE A 123 -0.40 -16.42 -1.73
N LYS A 124 0.05 -15.60 -0.77
CA LYS A 124 -0.14 -15.83 0.67
C LYS A 124 -0.67 -14.58 1.35
N CYS A 125 -1.62 -14.75 2.24
CA CYS A 125 -2.23 -13.67 3.01
C CYS A 125 -2.12 -13.93 4.51
N PHE A 126 -2.07 -12.85 5.30
CA PHE A 126 -2.04 -12.92 6.75
C PHE A 126 -2.83 -11.78 7.38
N MET A 127 -3.45 -12.02 8.52
CA MET A 127 -4.16 -10.98 9.26
C MET A 127 -3.20 -10.19 10.13
N ALA A 128 -2.98 -8.91 9.81
CA ALA A 128 -2.12 -8.02 10.58
C ALA A 128 -2.56 -6.56 10.50
N ASP A 129 -2.29 -5.80 11.55
CA ASP A 129 -2.36 -4.33 11.53
C ASP A 129 -1.03 -3.78 10.99
N GLN A 130 -1.09 -2.99 9.92
CA GLN A 130 0.05 -2.37 9.25
C GLN A 130 0.95 -1.51 10.16
N ARG A 131 0.46 -1.10 11.32
CA ARG A 131 1.18 -0.29 12.32
C ARG A 131 1.82 -1.14 13.43
N ASN A 132 1.61 -2.43 13.44
CA ASN A 132 2.06 -3.32 14.51
C ASN A 132 3.26 -4.13 14.06
N GLU A 133 4.47 -3.68 14.45
CA GLU A 133 5.73 -4.33 14.06
C GLU A 133 5.75 -5.83 14.42
N PHE A 134 5.26 -6.21 15.60
CA PHE A 134 5.21 -7.61 15.99
C PHE A 134 4.32 -8.46 15.06
N GLN A 135 3.15 -7.94 14.66
CA GLN A 135 2.26 -8.66 13.74
C GLN A 135 2.85 -8.75 12.32
N LEU A 136 3.57 -7.72 11.88
CA LEU A 136 4.30 -7.73 10.61
C LEU A 136 5.42 -8.79 10.63
N ASP A 137 6.18 -8.88 11.73
CA ASP A 137 7.22 -9.91 11.88
C ASP A 137 6.62 -11.33 11.87
N VAL A 138 5.46 -11.53 12.51
CA VAL A 138 4.75 -12.82 12.46
C VAL A 138 4.29 -13.13 11.03
N ALA A 139 3.75 -12.15 10.29
CA ALA A 139 3.35 -12.32 8.90
C ALA A 139 4.54 -12.70 8.01
N PHE A 140 5.68 -12.03 8.16
CA PHE A 140 6.90 -12.32 7.39
C PHE A 140 7.45 -13.72 7.70
N ASN A 141 7.41 -14.16 8.95
CA ASN A 141 7.75 -15.53 9.33
C ASN A 141 6.81 -16.55 8.67
N TYR A 142 5.51 -16.28 8.62
CA TYR A 142 4.54 -17.11 7.92
C TYR A 142 4.81 -17.16 6.41
N PHE A 143 5.09 -16.03 5.79
CA PHE A 143 5.43 -15.93 4.37
C PHE A 143 6.78 -16.58 4.04
N LYS A 144 7.67 -16.69 5.02
CA LYS A 144 9.10 -17.03 4.85
C LYS A 144 9.76 -16.04 3.87
N CYS A 145 9.39 -14.78 3.98
CA CYS A 145 9.86 -13.67 3.15
C CYS A 145 9.74 -12.37 3.93
N ASP A 146 10.81 -11.60 3.97
CA ASP A 146 10.91 -10.30 4.63
C ASP A 146 11.60 -9.23 3.75
N GLU A 147 11.89 -9.57 2.49
CA GLU A 147 12.46 -8.66 1.51
C GLU A 147 11.61 -8.64 0.23
N PHE A 148 11.20 -7.44 -0.20
CA PHE A 148 10.25 -7.24 -1.27
C PHE A 148 10.81 -6.31 -2.36
N ASP A 149 10.50 -6.63 -3.61
CA ASP A 149 10.79 -5.75 -4.75
C ASP A 149 9.80 -4.59 -4.78
N PHE A 150 8.56 -4.85 -4.36
CA PHE A 150 7.49 -3.86 -4.26
C PHE A 150 6.72 -4.03 -2.95
N ILE A 151 6.52 -2.93 -2.23
CA ILE A 151 5.51 -2.83 -1.16
C ILE A 151 4.48 -1.79 -1.60
N LEU A 152 3.21 -2.19 -1.59
CA LEU A 152 2.07 -1.35 -1.91
C LEU A 152 1.22 -1.17 -0.65
N ASP A 153 1.05 0.06 -0.21
CA ASP A 153 0.16 0.42 0.90
C ASP A 153 -1.17 0.95 0.33
N ASP A 154 -2.15 0.07 0.28
CA ASP A 154 -3.55 0.30 -0.05
C ASP A 154 -4.44 -0.07 1.17
N GLY A 155 -3.95 0.26 2.36
CA GLY A 155 -4.55 -0.12 3.64
C GLY A 155 -5.66 0.83 4.10
N GLN A 156 -5.53 1.37 5.31
CA GLN A 156 -6.59 2.15 5.96
C GLN A 156 -6.67 3.62 5.48
N HIS A 157 -5.74 4.12 4.67
CA HIS A 157 -5.63 5.48 4.13
C HIS A 157 -5.56 6.62 5.17
N TYR A 158 -5.47 6.31 6.47
CA TYR A 158 -5.20 7.32 7.49
C TYR A 158 -3.74 7.75 7.43
N GLN A 159 -3.49 9.06 7.61
CA GLN A 159 -2.15 9.66 7.56
C GLN A 159 -1.17 8.96 8.51
N GLU A 160 -1.62 8.68 9.74
CA GLU A 160 -0.85 7.93 10.72
C GLU A 160 -0.50 6.52 10.23
N HIS A 161 -1.46 5.82 9.60
CA HIS A 161 -1.26 4.45 9.15
C HIS A 161 -0.26 4.38 8.00
N GLN A 162 -0.43 5.23 6.99
CA GLN A 162 0.45 5.31 5.82
C GLN A 162 1.90 5.64 6.21
N GLN A 163 2.10 6.60 7.12
CA GLN A 163 3.44 6.98 7.54
C GLN A 163 4.08 5.94 8.46
N LYS A 164 3.32 5.37 9.41
CA LYS A 164 3.85 4.31 10.28
C LYS A 164 4.20 3.04 9.53
N SER A 165 3.36 2.58 8.60
CA SER A 165 3.70 1.41 7.78
C SER A 165 4.94 1.66 6.94
N LEU A 166 5.08 2.84 6.34
CA LEU A 166 6.31 3.22 5.64
C LEU A 166 7.55 3.16 6.55
N GLY A 167 7.49 3.75 7.75
CA GLY A 167 8.61 3.71 8.71
C GLY A 167 9.04 2.30 9.07
N LEU A 168 8.08 1.44 9.38
CA LEU A 168 8.33 0.05 9.74
C LEU A 168 8.86 -0.80 8.58
N LEU A 169 8.38 -0.56 7.36
CA LEU A 169 8.53 -1.48 6.24
C LEU A 169 9.52 -1.03 5.16
N PHE A 170 9.95 0.23 5.14
CA PHE A 170 10.90 0.69 4.11
C PHE A 170 12.22 -0.08 4.16
N LYS A 171 12.63 -0.56 5.35
CA LYS A 171 13.80 -1.44 5.51
C LYS A 171 13.70 -2.73 4.72
N ASN A 172 12.48 -3.25 4.55
CA ASN A 172 12.18 -4.52 3.88
C ASN A 172 12.09 -4.42 2.35
N ILE A 173 12.20 -3.21 1.78
CA ILE A 173 12.36 -3.03 0.33
C ILE A 173 13.78 -3.42 -0.07
N LYS A 174 13.90 -4.25 -1.11
CA LYS A 174 15.20 -4.57 -1.72
C LYS A 174 15.83 -3.34 -2.40
N PRO A 175 17.15 -3.30 -2.57
CA PRO A 175 17.78 -2.30 -3.42
C PRO A 175 17.12 -2.24 -4.81
N ARG A 176 16.87 -1.03 -5.32
CA ARG A 176 16.15 -0.73 -6.56
C ARG A 176 14.64 -1.03 -6.54
N GLY A 177 14.10 -1.56 -5.45
CA GLY A 177 12.68 -1.79 -5.24
C GLY A 177 11.92 -0.50 -4.91
N TYR A 178 10.59 -0.62 -4.78
CA TYR A 178 9.70 0.51 -4.61
C TYR A 178 8.75 0.33 -3.43
N TYR A 179 8.57 1.39 -2.65
CA TYR A 179 7.46 1.56 -1.71
C TYR A 179 6.44 2.51 -2.32
N ILE A 180 5.18 2.10 -2.38
CA ILE A 180 4.11 2.86 -3.02
C ILE A 180 2.96 3.02 -2.03
N ILE A 181 2.43 4.22 -1.90
CA ILE A 181 1.23 4.49 -1.08
C ILE A 181 0.12 4.97 -2.00
N GLU A 182 -1.02 4.30 -1.95
CA GLU A 182 -2.26 4.68 -2.65
C GLU A 182 -3.13 5.62 -1.80
N ASP A 183 -4.09 6.22 -2.45
CA ASP A 183 -5.16 7.02 -1.85
C ASP A 183 -4.67 8.10 -0.87
N ILE A 184 -3.57 8.75 -1.25
CA ILE A 184 -3.09 9.92 -0.51
C ILE A 184 -4.06 11.06 -0.72
N MET A 185 -4.64 11.51 0.38
CA MET A 185 -5.63 12.57 0.38
C MET A 185 -4.97 13.94 0.17
N ASN A 186 -5.48 14.70 -0.79
CA ASN A 186 -5.03 16.07 -1.04
C ASN A 186 -5.13 16.92 0.22
N TYR A 187 -4.08 17.66 0.53
CA TYR A 187 -4.04 18.60 1.65
C TYR A 187 -5.24 19.57 1.65
N GLU A 188 -5.61 20.11 0.49
CA GLU A 188 -6.74 21.04 0.33
C GLU A 188 -8.07 20.41 0.73
N ASN A 189 -8.30 19.14 0.39
CA ASN A 189 -9.50 18.38 0.77
C ASN A 189 -9.55 18.12 2.28
N LEU A 190 -8.42 17.84 2.91
CA LEU A 190 -8.31 17.71 4.38
C LEU A 190 -8.65 19.04 5.08
N VAL A 191 -8.13 20.15 4.58
CA VAL A 191 -8.42 21.50 5.11
C VAL A 191 -9.90 21.85 4.95
N ALA A 192 -10.56 21.43 3.87
CA ALA A 192 -11.99 21.61 3.66
C ALA A 192 -12.88 20.77 4.59
N GLY A 193 -12.29 19.81 5.30
CA GLY A 193 -13.00 19.03 6.32
C GLY A 193 -13.87 17.92 5.76
N SER A 194 -13.56 17.39 4.59
CA SER A 194 -14.49 16.59 3.80
C SER A 194 -14.09 15.13 3.60
N TYR A 195 -13.40 14.42 4.52
CA TYR A 195 -13.24 12.99 4.23
C TYR A 195 -12.93 12.07 5.43
N TRP A 196 -13.56 10.88 5.47
CA TRP A 196 -13.27 9.68 6.29
C TRP A 196 -13.01 9.93 7.79
N GLY A 197 -13.58 10.98 8.39
CA GLY A 197 -13.39 11.29 9.81
C GLY A 197 -12.04 11.91 10.17
N GLN A 198 -11.19 12.22 9.20
CA GLN A 198 -9.95 12.94 9.45
C GLN A 198 -10.23 14.42 9.75
N ARG A 199 -9.43 14.98 10.66
CA ARG A 199 -9.69 16.32 11.20
C ARG A 199 -8.88 17.37 10.47
N LYS A 200 -9.49 18.52 10.21
CA LYS A 200 -8.82 19.69 9.61
C LYS A 200 -7.48 20.07 10.29
N LYS A 201 -7.38 19.88 11.60
CA LYS A 201 -6.16 20.15 12.37
C LYS A 201 -4.99 19.24 12.02
N ASP A 202 -5.26 18.10 11.41
CA ASP A 202 -4.26 17.08 11.11
C ASP A 202 -3.69 17.24 9.69
N ALA A 203 -4.06 18.33 8.99
CA ALA A 203 -3.68 18.53 7.59
C ALA A 203 -2.17 18.77 7.39
N SER A 204 -1.50 19.47 8.34
CA SER A 204 -0.04 19.68 8.31
C SER A 204 0.77 18.42 8.55
N ASP A 205 0.14 17.38 9.13
CA ASP A 205 0.76 16.09 9.40
C ASP A 205 0.35 15.05 8.33
N SER A 206 -0.35 15.51 7.28
CA SER A 206 -0.82 14.64 6.21
C SER A 206 0.35 14.10 5.38
N THR A 207 0.17 12.88 4.87
CA THR A 207 1.13 12.26 3.95
C THR A 207 1.40 13.17 2.74
N ASP A 208 0.37 13.81 2.18
CA ASP A 208 0.48 14.77 1.09
C ASP A 208 1.44 15.93 1.45
N PHE A 209 1.16 16.62 2.54
CA PHE A 209 1.94 17.80 2.96
C PHE A 209 3.40 17.45 3.32
N ILE A 210 3.57 16.39 4.12
CA ILE A 210 4.89 15.94 4.59
C ILE A 210 5.77 15.53 3.42
N PHE A 211 5.25 14.72 2.49
CA PHE A 211 6.06 14.22 1.38
C PHE A 211 6.25 15.24 0.26
N GLU A 212 5.31 16.17 0.04
CA GLU A 212 5.58 17.33 -0.82
C GLU A 212 6.71 18.21 -0.24
N SER A 213 6.74 18.40 1.08
CA SER A 213 7.84 19.10 1.76
C SER A 213 9.15 18.35 1.60
N TYR A 214 9.15 17.02 1.81
CA TYR A 214 10.35 16.19 1.66
C TYR A 214 10.91 16.25 0.23
N ILE A 215 10.06 16.16 -0.79
CA ILE A 215 10.49 16.31 -2.20
C ILE A 215 11.17 17.65 -2.45
N LYS A 216 10.67 18.73 -1.84
CA LYS A 216 11.20 20.10 -2.02
C LYS A 216 12.48 20.37 -1.24
N THR A 217 12.60 19.82 -0.04
CA THR A 217 13.63 20.19 0.93
C THR A 217 14.71 19.13 1.10
N GLY A 218 14.42 17.89 0.72
CA GLY A 218 15.26 16.73 0.99
C GLY A 218 15.25 16.29 2.46
N LYS A 219 14.37 16.88 3.28
CA LYS A 219 14.25 16.53 4.70
C LYS A 219 12.85 16.04 5.04
N LEU A 220 12.77 14.86 5.64
CA LEU A 220 11.53 14.24 6.09
C LEU A 220 11.29 14.60 7.57
N ASP A 221 10.16 15.23 7.83
CA ASP A 221 9.74 15.61 9.18
C ASP A 221 8.29 15.18 9.39
N SER A 222 8.07 14.19 10.24
CA SER A 222 6.76 13.59 10.52
C SER A 222 6.61 13.29 12.00
N ILE A 223 5.45 13.62 12.57
CA ILE A 223 5.11 13.26 13.94
C ILE A 223 4.80 11.77 14.14
N TYR A 224 4.60 11.02 13.05
CA TYR A 224 4.27 9.60 13.06
C TYR A 224 5.47 8.69 12.84
N LEU A 225 6.60 9.25 12.42
CA LEU A 225 7.88 8.55 12.25
C LEU A 225 8.83 8.91 13.39
N THR A 226 9.65 7.96 13.79
CA THR A 226 10.80 8.25 14.64
C THR A 226 11.89 8.96 13.84
N GLN A 227 12.76 9.70 14.52
CA GLN A 227 13.90 10.34 13.84
C GLN A 227 14.77 9.33 13.09
N LYS A 228 14.97 8.13 13.65
CA LYS A 228 15.74 7.05 13.00
C LYS A 228 15.09 6.57 11.70
N GLU A 229 13.77 6.46 11.68
CA GLU A 229 13.03 6.08 10.46
C GLU A 229 13.12 7.18 9.41
N CYS A 230 12.96 8.46 9.79
CA CYS A 230 13.16 9.57 8.88
C CYS A 230 14.55 9.56 8.26
N GLU A 231 15.60 9.48 9.09
CA GLU A 231 16.99 9.41 8.65
C GLU A 231 17.27 8.18 7.75
N TYR A 232 16.67 7.02 8.09
CA TYR A 232 16.81 5.82 7.27
C TYR A 232 16.19 6.00 5.90
N ILE A 233 14.96 6.53 5.83
CA ILE A 233 14.27 6.80 4.56
C ILE A 233 15.06 7.80 3.72
N GLU A 234 15.48 8.94 4.29
CA GLU A 234 16.28 9.96 3.61
C GLU A 234 17.57 9.37 3.02
N ASN A 235 18.30 8.60 3.81
CA ASN A 235 19.59 8.05 3.41
C ASN A 235 19.49 6.95 2.35
N ASN A 236 18.36 6.24 2.31
CA ASN A 236 18.14 5.08 1.43
C ASN A 236 17.17 5.35 0.27
N THR A 237 16.64 6.55 0.12
CA THR A 237 15.82 6.96 -1.02
C THR A 237 16.72 7.34 -2.21
N GLU A 238 16.56 6.64 -3.33
CA GLU A 238 17.17 6.99 -4.62
C GLU A 238 16.36 8.08 -5.32
N ASP A 239 15.02 7.89 -5.35
CA ASP A 239 14.10 8.78 -6.01
C ASP A 239 12.73 8.76 -5.31
N ILE A 240 12.02 9.88 -5.36
CA ILE A 240 10.70 10.02 -4.78
C ILE A 240 9.82 10.88 -5.68
N PHE A 241 8.57 10.44 -5.86
CA PHE A 241 7.64 11.10 -6.75
C PHE A 241 6.21 11.01 -6.22
N MET A 242 5.46 12.10 -6.35
CA MET A 242 4.03 12.12 -6.06
C MET A 242 3.25 12.32 -7.36
N TYR A 243 2.36 11.37 -7.70
CA TYR A 243 1.55 11.40 -8.89
C TYR A 243 0.10 11.70 -8.55
N ASP A 244 -0.43 12.76 -9.13
CA ASP A 244 -1.82 13.18 -8.97
C ASP A 244 -2.68 12.59 -10.10
N CYS A 245 -3.35 11.48 -9.80
CA CYS A 245 -4.17 10.76 -10.78
C CYS A 245 -5.41 11.53 -11.21
N GLU A 246 -5.99 12.37 -10.36
CA GLU A 246 -7.15 13.19 -10.70
C GLU A 246 -6.82 14.21 -11.79
N LYS A 247 -5.71 14.93 -11.62
CA LYS A 247 -5.27 15.93 -12.60
C LYS A 247 -4.84 15.30 -13.92
N GLN A 248 -4.29 14.08 -13.88
CA GLN A 248 -3.70 13.45 -15.05
C GLN A 248 -4.69 12.62 -15.86
N ASN A 249 -5.72 12.05 -15.24
CA ASN A 249 -6.60 11.06 -15.86
C ASN A 249 -8.06 11.53 -15.99
N ASN A 250 -8.42 12.75 -15.58
CA ASN A 250 -9.81 13.21 -15.48
C ASN A 250 -10.71 12.23 -14.73
N SER A 251 -10.18 11.60 -13.69
CA SER A 251 -10.93 10.62 -12.88
C SER A 251 -12.10 11.33 -12.21
N PRO A 252 -13.33 10.78 -12.29
CA PRO A 252 -14.50 11.38 -11.64
C PRO A 252 -14.55 11.12 -10.13
N ILE A 253 -13.53 10.49 -9.55
CA ILE A 253 -13.51 10.16 -8.13
C ILE A 253 -13.22 11.43 -7.34
N ASN A 254 -14.25 11.93 -6.72
CA ASN A 254 -14.17 13.09 -5.83
C ASN A 254 -13.30 12.76 -4.61
N GLY A 255 -12.07 13.25 -4.58
CA GLY A 255 -11.43 13.53 -3.31
C GLY A 255 -10.08 12.93 -3.00
N SER A 256 -9.52 11.99 -3.72
CA SER A 256 -8.11 11.64 -3.55
C SER A 256 -7.68 10.55 -4.50
N SER A 257 -6.64 10.79 -5.23
CA SER A 257 -6.03 9.78 -6.10
C SER A 257 -4.59 10.13 -6.32
N LYS A 258 -3.88 10.48 -5.24
CA LYS A 258 -2.43 10.64 -5.33
C LYS A 258 -1.75 9.34 -4.95
N LEU A 259 -0.70 9.03 -5.68
CA LEU A 259 0.29 8.00 -5.35
C LEU A 259 1.57 8.65 -4.85
N LEU A 260 2.10 8.17 -3.75
CA LEU A 260 3.50 8.41 -3.39
C LEU A 260 4.32 7.19 -3.83
N ILE A 261 5.40 7.43 -4.54
CA ILE A 261 6.30 6.39 -5.04
C ILE A 261 7.71 6.70 -4.56
N ILE A 262 8.28 5.80 -3.79
CA ILE A 262 9.63 5.93 -3.25
C ILE A 262 10.47 4.78 -3.77
N LYS A 263 11.55 5.09 -4.49
CA LYS A 263 12.52 4.11 -4.96
C LYS A 263 13.68 4.01 -3.98
N LYS A 264 14.03 2.80 -3.57
CA LYS A 264 15.18 2.53 -2.71
C LYS A 264 16.49 2.48 -3.51
N LYS A 265 17.57 2.97 -2.91
CA LYS A 265 18.96 2.87 -3.43
C LYS A 265 19.39 1.43 -3.59
#